data_02b4a2b1db57e1e5427965eb73cf0f60
#
_entry.id   02b4a2b1db57e1e5427965eb73cf0f60
#
_cell.length_a   1.000
_cell.length_b   1.000
_cell.length_c   1.000
_cell.angle_alpha   90.00
_cell.angle_beta   90.00
_cell.angle_gamma   90.00
#
_symmetry.space_group_name_H-M   'P 1'
#
loop_
_entity.id
_entity.type
_entity.pdbx_description
1 polymer ?
#
loop_
_entity_poly.entity_id
_entity_poly.type
_entity_poly.pdbx_seq_one_letter_code
_entity_poly.pdbx_strand_id
1 'polypeptide(L)'
;MNKYLLLVVLFTFNISAKETPARVYAVGWELWYPYQYHNKKQQLVGLDFDVFKAITKESNLDTIFTELPWKRHLQYIKTGKMDMAMGASHTPEREETAYFSLPYRLEKVNLFVRKGTTHKIKLNTLSDLSNSDYMIGVEGGYFYGDDYQKLITTKEFHAHINNVIDLEQNVALLLKGHIDGFLVDPITMKAFSEKYSLQDQFEVHPLEIYQDNIHIMLSRKSCSIETLNRINNAIVKLKKNGEMSKIINRWTTTHK
;
A
#
# COMPACT_ATOMS: atom_id res chain seq x y z
N MET A 1 -26.99 60.90 -56.08
CA MET A 1 -26.78 59.45 -55.79
C MET A 1 -25.84 59.30 -54.65
N ASN A 2 -26.38 59.22 -53.41
CA ASN A 2 -25.56 59.03 -52.18
C ASN A 2 -25.41 57.50 -51.88
N LYS A 3 -24.20 57.01 -51.96
CA LYS A 3 -23.83 55.64 -51.50
C LYS A 3 -23.51 55.69 -50.05
N TYR A 4 -24.35 55.17 -49.16
CA TYR A 4 -24.02 54.96 -47.76
C TYR A 4 -23.22 53.65 -47.64
N LEU A 5 -21.95 53.75 -47.17
CA LEU A 5 -21.08 52.62 -46.85
C LEU A 5 -21.37 52.17 -45.40
N LEU A 6 -22.00 50.96 -45.24
CA LEU A 6 -22.33 50.40 -43.97
C LEU A 6 -21.07 49.71 -43.42
N LEU A 7 -20.45 50.31 -42.39
CA LEU A 7 -19.29 49.71 -41.71
C LEU A 7 -19.78 48.71 -40.66
N VAL A 8 -19.63 47.40 -40.92
CA VAL A 8 -19.94 46.34 -39.94
C VAL A 8 -18.72 46.14 -39.04
N VAL A 9 -18.79 46.59 -37.79
CA VAL A 9 -17.76 46.35 -36.77
C VAL A 9 -18.06 44.99 -36.11
N LEU A 10 -17.25 43.97 -36.45
CA LEU A 10 -17.27 42.67 -35.79
C LEU A 10 -16.58 42.75 -34.43
N PHE A 11 -17.33 42.77 -33.36
CA PHE A 11 -16.80 42.58 -31.99
C PHE A 11 -16.48 41.10 -31.77
N THR A 12 -15.21 40.77 -31.77
CA THR A 12 -14.72 39.43 -31.31
C THR A 12 -14.69 39.40 -29.79
N PHE A 13 -15.68 38.74 -29.20
CA PHE A 13 -15.63 38.39 -27.77
C PHE A 13 -14.55 37.33 -27.54
N ASN A 14 -13.41 37.72 -26.97
CA ASN A 14 -12.45 36.77 -26.41
C ASN A 14 -13.06 36.18 -25.12
N ILE A 15 -13.68 35.00 -25.23
CA ILE A 15 -14.08 34.22 -24.06
C ILE A 15 -12.76 33.63 -23.46
N SER A 16 -12.18 34.34 -22.51
CA SER A 16 -11.10 33.78 -21.68
C SER A 16 -11.71 32.65 -20.85
N ALA A 17 -11.46 31.42 -21.23
CA ALA A 17 -11.82 30.28 -20.42
C ALA A 17 -11.10 30.41 -19.07
N LYS A 18 -11.85 30.64 -18.00
CA LYS A 18 -11.34 30.68 -16.64
C LYS A 18 -10.81 29.27 -16.36
N GLU A 19 -9.50 29.08 -16.35
CA GLU A 19 -8.89 27.80 -15.97
C GLU A 19 -9.38 27.46 -14.56
N THR A 20 -10.14 26.39 -14.46
CA THR A 20 -10.52 25.83 -13.16
C THR A 20 -9.22 25.38 -12.50
N PRO A 21 -8.93 25.80 -11.25
CA PRO A 21 -7.69 25.40 -10.59
C PRO A 21 -7.59 23.88 -10.58
N ALA A 22 -6.42 23.35 -10.95
CA ALA A 22 -6.16 21.92 -10.99
C ALA A 22 -6.44 21.34 -9.60
N ARG A 23 -7.21 20.27 -9.55
CA ARG A 23 -7.56 19.60 -8.30
C ARG A 23 -6.31 18.94 -7.70
N VAL A 24 -6.03 19.23 -6.43
CA VAL A 24 -5.01 18.54 -5.64
C VAL A 24 -5.65 17.39 -4.87
N TYR A 25 -5.13 16.18 -5.04
CA TYR A 25 -5.63 14.97 -4.39
C TYR A 25 -4.91 14.71 -3.06
N ALA A 26 -5.68 14.47 -2.00
CA ALA A 26 -5.16 14.10 -0.68
C ALA A 26 -4.82 12.61 -0.65
N VAL A 27 -3.56 12.29 -0.37
CA VAL A 27 -3.03 10.93 -0.31
C VAL A 27 -2.58 10.62 1.11
N GLY A 28 -3.18 9.62 1.73
CA GLY A 28 -2.71 9.11 3.00
C GLY A 28 -1.52 8.16 2.80
N TRP A 29 -0.65 8.09 3.81
CA TRP A 29 0.44 7.14 3.89
C TRP A 29 0.77 6.83 5.36
N GLU A 30 1.44 5.70 5.61
CA GLU A 30 1.96 5.35 6.93
C GLU A 30 3.40 4.87 6.84
N LEU A 31 4.08 4.82 7.96
CA LEU A 31 5.42 4.28 8.04
C LEU A 31 5.42 2.79 7.73
N TRP A 32 5.89 2.43 6.54
CA TRP A 32 6.05 1.06 6.07
C TRP A 32 7.37 0.93 5.30
N TYR A 33 8.45 0.74 6.04
CA TYR A 33 9.78 0.61 5.45
C TYR A 33 9.94 -0.74 4.72
N PRO A 34 10.49 -0.80 3.48
CA PRO A 34 11.05 0.30 2.69
C PRO A 34 10.06 0.90 1.65
N TYR A 35 8.77 0.68 1.78
CA TYR A 35 7.76 1.07 0.79
C TYR A 35 7.38 2.54 0.87
N GLN A 36 7.20 3.07 2.08
CA GLN A 36 6.88 4.47 2.37
C GLN A 36 7.44 4.84 3.74
N TYR A 37 8.36 5.79 3.78
CA TYR A 37 9.01 6.21 5.03
C TYR A 37 9.71 7.56 4.88
N HIS A 38 10.08 8.17 5.99
CA HIS A 38 10.93 9.35 6.00
C HIS A 38 12.41 8.97 5.96
N ASN A 39 13.15 9.53 5.01
CA ASN A 39 14.60 9.40 4.98
C ASN A 39 15.25 10.29 6.07
N LYS A 40 16.60 10.27 6.17
CA LYS A 40 17.34 11.08 7.13
C LYS A 40 17.11 12.60 6.99
N LYS A 41 16.62 13.07 5.84
CA LYS A 41 16.29 14.47 5.56
C LYS A 41 14.80 14.78 5.79
N GLN A 42 14.06 13.89 6.44
CA GLN A 42 12.61 13.99 6.68
C GLN A 42 11.77 14.10 5.38
N GLN A 43 12.26 13.57 4.28
CA GLN A 43 11.52 13.50 3.01
C GLN A 43 10.82 12.16 2.90
N LEU A 44 9.56 12.14 2.48
CA LEU A 44 8.83 10.92 2.14
C LEU A 44 9.48 10.28 0.93
N VAL A 45 9.88 9.03 1.08
CA VAL A 45 10.55 8.18 0.08
C VAL A 45 10.06 6.74 0.22
N GLY A 46 10.44 5.88 -0.70
CA GLY A 46 10.17 4.45 -0.64
C GLY A 46 9.70 3.91 -1.98
N LEU A 47 9.64 2.57 -2.10
CA LEU A 47 9.28 1.90 -3.34
C LEU A 47 7.88 2.34 -3.80
N ASP A 48 6.88 2.22 -2.93
CA ASP A 48 5.49 2.58 -3.26
C ASP A 48 5.35 4.07 -3.54
N PHE A 49 6.05 4.91 -2.77
CA PHE A 49 6.06 6.35 -3.00
C PHE A 49 6.65 6.71 -4.36
N ASP A 50 7.80 6.14 -4.73
CA ASP A 50 8.45 6.42 -6.02
C ASP A 50 7.60 5.95 -7.21
N VAL A 51 6.98 4.76 -7.11
CA VAL A 51 6.04 4.25 -8.13
C VAL A 51 4.81 5.16 -8.21
N PHE A 52 4.21 5.52 -7.08
CA PHE A 52 3.05 6.40 -7.02
C PHE A 52 3.35 7.77 -7.62
N LYS A 53 4.50 8.36 -7.31
CA LYS A 53 4.95 9.64 -7.91
C LYS A 53 5.12 9.55 -9.42
N ALA A 54 5.66 8.45 -9.94
CA ALA A 54 5.78 8.24 -11.38
C ALA A 54 4.39 8.15 -12.03
N ILE A 55 3.46 7.41 -11.40
CA ILE A 55 2.08 7.24 -11.88
C ILE A 55 1.34 8.59 -11.88
N THR A 56 1.40 9.37 -10.78
CA THR A 56 0.68 10.65 -10.67
C THR A 56 1.25 11.69 -11.63
N LYS A 57 2.57 11.72 -11.84
CA LYS A 57 3.21 12.54 -12.85
C LYS A 57 2.75 12.18 -14.26
N GLU A 58 2.73 10.90 -14.63
CA GLU A 58 2.30 10.43 -15.96
C GLU A 58 0.80 10.68 -16.19
N SER A 59 -0.02 10.58 -15.14
CA SER A 59 -1.44 10.87 -15.19
C SER A 59 -1.80 12.34 -14.99
N ASN A 60 -0.82 13.25 -14.84
CA ASN A 60 -0.99 14.69 -14.61
C ASN A 60 -1.94 14.97 -13.42
N LEU A 61 -1.66 14.33 -12.27
CA LEU A 61 -2.41 14.51 -11.02
C LEU A 61 -1.52 15.19 -9.96
N ASP A 62 -1.97 16.31 -9.43
CA ASP A 62 -1.33 16.97 -8.29
C ASP A 62 -1.75 16.30 -6.99
N THR A 63 -0.81 16.07 -6.09
CA THR A 63 -1.03 15.32 -4.85
C THR A 63 -0.38 15.98 -3.65
N ILE A 64 -1.06 15.89 -2.49
CA ILE A 64 -0.53 16.26 -1.18
C ILE A 64 -0.60 15.03 -0.26
N PHE A 65 0.43 14.86 0.59
CA PHE A 65 0.60 13.66 1.40
C PHE A 65 0.38 13.94 2.88
N THR A 66 -0.33 13.03 3.56
CA THR A 66 -0.59 13.09 5.01
C THR A 66 -0.26 11.75 5.65
N GLU A 67 0.59 11.76 6.66
CA GLU A 67 0.91 10.59 7.47
C GLU A 67 -0.23 10.27 8.45
N LEU A 68 -0.69 9.03 8.47
CA LEU A 68 -1.71 8.53 9.40
C LEU A 68 -1.71 7.00 9.44
N PRO A 69 -2.09 6.39 10.58
CA PRO A 69 -2.15 4.94 10.71
C PRO A 69 -3.13 4.32 9.69
N TRP A 70 -2.79 3.13 9.16
CA TRP A 70 -3.55 2.45 8.10
C TRP A 70 -5.05 2.31 8.39
N LYS A 71 -5.40 1.88 9.60
CA LYS A 71 -6.80 1.75 10.02
C LYS A 71 -7.59 3.06 9.89
N ARG A 72 -6.96 4.19 10.23
CA ARG A 72 -7.55 5.52 10.06
C ARG A 72 -7.61 5.91 8.59
N HIS A 73 -6.60 5.53 7.82
CA HIS A 73 -6.55 5.77 6.39
C HIS A 73 -7.72 5.08 5.66
N LEU A 74 -7.97 3.79 5.94
CA LEU A 74 -9.15 3.07 5.43
C LEU A 74 -10.46 3.81 5.72
N GLN A 75 -10.63 4.29 6.96
CA GLN A 75 -11.81 5.07 7.34
C GLN A 75 -11.91 6.41 6.58
N TYR A 76 -10.79 7.07 6.28
CA TYR A 76 -10.78 8.33 5.54
C TYR A 76 -11.04 8.12 4.05
N ILE A 77 -10.58 7.05 3.45
CA ILE A 77 -10.98 6.63 2.10
C ILE A 77 -12.49 6.38 2.03
N LYS A 78 -13.04 5.62 2.99
CA LYS A 78 -14.49 5.32 3.07
C LYS A 78 -15.33 6.59 3.15
N THR A 79 -14.87 7.62 3.84
CA THR A 79 -15.61 8.88 4.04
C THR A 79 -15.28 9.96 3.01
N GLY A 80 -14.26 9.79 2.19
CA GLY A 80 -13.79 10.79 1.21
C GLY A 80 -12.91 11.89 1.80
N LYS A 81 -12.46 11.75 3.06
CA LYS A 81 -11.51 12.69 3.68
C LYS A 81 -10.09 12.55 3.10
N MET A 82 -9.73 11.35 2.62
CA MET A 82 -8.58 11.07 1.78
C MET A 82 -9.07 10.60 0.42
N ASP A 83 -8.39 11.04 -0.62
CA ASP A 83 -8.72 10.66 -1.99
C ASP A 83 -8.10 9.31 -2.36
N MET A 84 -6.84 9.08 -1.99
CA MET A 84 -6.06 7.94 -2.44
C MET A 84 -5.21 7.33 -1.33
N ALA A 85 -4.93 6.04 -1.49
CA ALA A 85 -3.94 5.27 -0.73
C ALA A 85 -3.04 4.48 -1.67
N MET A 86 -1.74 4.48 -1.42
CA MET A 86 -0.80 3.53 -2.04
C MET A 86 -0.63 2.30 -1.14
N GLY A 87 -0.11 1.20 -1.68
CA GLY A 87 0.18 0.00 -0.90
C GLY A 87 -1.04 -0.83 -0.50
N ALA A 88 -2.15 -0.77 -1.24
CA ALA A 88 -3.39 -1.42 -0.86
C ALA A 88 -3.61 -2.77 -1.54
N SER A 89 -3.85 -3.82 -0.75
CA SER A 89 -4.43 -5.08 -1.22
C SER A 89 -5.89 -4.86 -1.58
N HIS A 90 -6.35 -5.46 -2.69
CA HIS A 90 -7.76 -5.47 -3.07
C HIS A 90 -8.51 -6.47 -2.19
N THR A 91 -9.66 -6.03 -1.65
CA THR A 91 -10.61 -6.94 -0.96
C THR A 91 -12.04 -6.56 -1.30
N PRO A 92 -13.00 -7.52 -1.29
CA PRO A 92 -14.41 -7.23 -1.52
C PRO A 92 -14.96 -6.15 -0.59
N GLU A 93 -14.61 -6.18 0.70
CA GLU A 93 -15.04 -5.17 1.67
C GLU A 93 -14.55 -3.77 1.30
N ARG A 94 -13.28 -3.64 0.90
CA ARG A 94 -12.70 -2.35 0.51
C ARG A 94 -13.29 -1.84 -0.81
N GLU A 95 -13.60 -2.76 -1.74
CA GLU A 95 -14.20 -2.44 -3.03
C GLU A 95 -15.58 -1.78 -2.90
N GLU A 96 -16.34 -2.04 -1.84
CA GLU A 96 -17.62 -1.36 -1.59
C GLU A 96 -17.49 0.16 -1.54
N THR A 97 -16.35 0.67 -1.04
CA THR A 97 -16.14 2.11 -0.78
C THR A 97 -15.00 2.73 -1.58
N ALA A 98 -14.21 1.93 -2.28
CA ALA A 98 -13.06 2.38 -3.06
C ALA A 98 -13.02 1.75 -4.45
N TYR A 99 -12.39 2.45 -5.39
CA TYR A 99 -11.90 1.89 -6.64
C TYR A 99 -10.47 1.40 -6.45
N PHE A 100 -10.06 0.40 -7.22
CA PHE A 100 -8.70 -0.11 -7.24
C PHE A 100 -8.10 0.07 -8.63
N SER A 101 -6.86 0.57 -8.69
CA SER A 101 -6.11 0.65 -9.94
C SER A 101 -5.73 -0.74 -10.45
N LEU A 102 -5.19 -0.80 -11.68
CA LEU A 102 -4.39 -1.95 -12.09
C LEU A 102 -3.24 -2.15 -11.07
N PRO A 103 -2.80 -3.41 -10.84
CA PRO A 103 -1.72 -3.68 -9.90
C PRO A 103 -0.40 -3.06 -10.38
N TYR A 104 0.41 -2.59 -9.45
CA TYR A 104 1.74 -2.05 -9.78
C TYR A 104 2.90 -2.87 -9.22
N ARG A 105 2.69 -3.66 -8.18
CA ARG A 105 3.65 -4.64 -7.64
C ARG A 105 2.95 -5.87 -7.06
N LEU A 106 3.75 -6.87 -6.73
CA LEU A 106 3.33 -8.02 -5.96
C LEU A 106 3.74 -7.83 -4.48
N GLU A 107 2.91 -8.29 -3.57
CA GLU A 107 3.22 -8.45 -2.15
C GLU A 107 3.25 -9.93 -1.79
N LYS A 108 4.11 -10.29 -0.86
CA LYS A 108 4.16 -11.61 -0.27
C LYS A 108 4.19 -11.48 1.24
N VAL A 109 3.43 -12.31 1.95
CA VAL A 109 3.47 -12.40 3.41
C VAL A 109 3.96 -13.78 3.80
N ASN A 110 4.93 -13.82 4.70
CA ASN A 110 5.46 -15.04 5.27
C ASN A 110 5.32 -15.03 6.80
N LEU A 111 5.33 -16.22 7.37
CA LEU A 111 5.50 -16.40 8.81
C LEU A 111 7.01 -16.35 9.12
N PHE A 112 7.42 -15.37 9.90
CA PHE A 112 8.76 -15.27 10.46
C PHE A 112 8.79 -15.80 11.88
N VAL A 113 9.81 -16.58 12.17
CA VAL A 113 10.03 -17.22 13.47
C VAL A 113 11.45 -16.94 13.96
N ARG A 114 11.75 -17.22 15.23
CA ARG A 114 13.11 -17.11 15.73
C ARG A 114 14.03 -18.10 15.02
N LYS A 115 15.24 -17.67 14.68
CA LYS A 115 16.22 -18.53 14.00
C LYS A 115 16.46 -19.83 14.76
N GLY A 116 16.47 -20.95 14.03
CA GLY A 116 16.64 -22.29 14.58
C GLY A 116 15.40 -22.87 15.26
N THR A 117 14.22 -22.24 15.13
CA THR A 117 12.97 -22.75 15.73
C THR A 117 11.95 -23.27 14.73
N THR A 118 12.15 -23.10 13.43
CA THR A 118 11.23 -23.55 12.38
C THR A 118 10.81 -25.01 12.55
N HIS A 119 11.76 -25.89 12.91
CA HIS A 119 11.48 -27.33 13.13
C HIS A 119 10.57 -27.61 14.32
N LYS A 120 10.41 -26.66 15.26
CA LYS A 120 9.55 -26.79 16.45
C LYS A 120 8.10 -26.39 16.13
N ILE A 121 7.89 -25.53 15.15
CA ILE A 121 6.57 -25.03 14.78
C ILE A 121 5.97 -25.94 13.70
N LYS A 122 4.96 -26.71 14.08
CA LYS A 122 4.34 -27.75 13.23
C LYS A 122 3.03 -27.25 12.60
N LEU A 123 3.14 -26.26 11.73
CA LEU A 123 2.03 -25.72 10.96
C LEU A 123 2.23 -26.07 9.49
N ASN A 124 1.29 -26.82 8.90
CA ASN A 124 1.24 -27.12 7.47
C ASN A 124 0.27 -26.18 6.73
N THR A 125 -0.77 -25.76 7.44
CA THR A 125 -1.77 -24.79 7.00
C THR A 125 -1.98 -23.73 8.08
N LEU A 126 -2.54 -22.59 7.69
CA LEU A 126 -2.84 -21.53 8.65
C LEU A 126 -3.93 -21.97 9.67
N SER A 127 -4.84 -22.86 9.26
CA SER A 127 -5.88 -23.39 10.14
C SER A 127 -5.36 -24.30 11.26
N ASP A 128 -4.16 -24.89 11.12
CA ASP A 128 -3.55 -25.72 12.15
C ASP A 128 -3.29 -24.92 13.44
N LEU A 129 -3.18 -23.59 13.31
CA LEU A 129 -3.00 -22.69 14.45
C LEU A 129 -4.12 -22.83 15.49
N SER A 130 -5.37 -23.06 15.04
CA SER A 130 -6.53 -23.21 15.93
C SER A 130 -6.44 -24.41 16.92
N ASN A 131 -5.59 -25.39 16.61
CA ASN A 131 -5.37 -26.58 17.44
C ASN A 131 -3.93 -26.69 17.96
N SER A 132 -3.24 -25.58 18.05
CA SER A 132 -1.84 -25.50 18.51
C SER A 132 -1.73 -24.69 19.80
N ASP A 133 -0.52 -24.64 20.37
CA ASP A 133 -0.21 -23.75 21.50
C ASP A 133 0.53 -22.48 21.03
N TYR A 134 0.67 -22.27 19.71
CA TYR A 134 1.45 -21.15 19.17
C TYR A 134 0.67 -19.83 19.18
N MET A 135 1.40 -18.75 19.42
CA MET A 135 0.92 -17.38 19.34
C MET A 135 1.58 -16.66 18.15
N ILE A 136 0.79 -16.08 17.26
CA ILE A 136 1.27 -15.38 16.07
C ILE A 136 0.93 -13.89 16.14
N GLY A 137 1.96 -13.05 15.98
CA GLY A 137 1.79 -11.60 15.93
C GLY A 137 1.36 -11.11 14.55
N VAL A 138 0.47 -10.13 14.53
CA VAL A 138 -0.04 -9.47 13.30
C VAL A 138 -0.22 -7.99 13.53
N GLU A 139 0.01 -7.17 12.52
CA GLU A 139 -0.31 -5.74 12.57
C GLU A 139 -1.78 -5.50 12.27
N GLY A 140 -2.43 -4.68 13.10
CA GLY A 140 -3.88 -4.49 13.06
C GLY A 140 -4.36 -3.74 11.81
N GLY A 141 -5.32 -4.35 11.09
CA GLY A 141 -5.93 -3.76 9.89
C GLY A 141 -5.25 -4.13 8.57
N TYR A 142 -4.13 -4.86 8.61
CA TYR A 142 -3.49 -5.41 7.41
C TYR A 142 -4.29 -6.60 6.87
N PHE A 143 -4.12 -6.86 5.58
CA PHE A 143 -4.72 -8.01 4.92
C PHE A 143 -3.68 -9.13 4.78
N TYR A 144 -3.97 -10.28 5.32
CA TYR A 144 -3.08 -11.45 5.33
C TYR A 144 -3.62 -12.60 4.47
N GLY A 145 -4.50 -12.29 3.51
CA GLY A 145 -5.13 -13.25 2.60
C GLY A 145 -6.52 -13.72 3.05
N ASP A 146 -7.27 -14.28 2.09
CA ASP A 146 -8.66 -14.69 2.31
C ASP A 146 -8.79 -15.78 3.37
N ASP A 147 -7.83 -16.70 3.46
CA ASP A 147 -7.86 -17.78 4.46
C ASP A 147 -7.69 -17.21 5.87
N TYR A 148 -6.78 -16.25 6.07
CA TYR A 148 -6.67 -15.53 7.33
C TYR A 148 -7.98 -14.80 7.67
N GLN A 149 -8.58 -14.09 6.70
CA GLN A 149 -9.82 -13.34 6.92
C GLN A 149 -10.99 -14.24 7.33
N LYS A 150 -11.08 -15.46 6.80
CA LYS A 150 -12.07 -16.45 7.21
C LYS A 150 -11.79 -16.97 8.62
N LEU A 151 -10.55 -17.36 8.89
CA LEU A 151 -10.15 -17.98 10.15
C LEU A 151 -10.24 -17.02 11.34
N ILE A 152 -9.86 -15.72 11.16
CA ILE A 152 -9.85 -14.73 12.25
C ILE A 152 -11.25 -14.46 12.82
N THR A 153 -12.31 -14.81 12.11
CA THR A 153 -13.70 -14.73 12.60
C THR A 153 -14.04 -15.85 13.58
N THR A 154 -13.26 -16.92 13.62
CA THR A 154 -13.45 -18.04 14.55
C THR A 154 -12.77 -17.76 15.89
N LYS A 155 -13.40 -18.19 16.98
CA LYS A 155 -12.91 -17.95 18.33
C LYS A 155 -11.61 -18.70 18.61
N GLU A 156 -11.52 -19.90 18.09
CA GLU A 156 -10.39 -20.81 18.22
C GLU A 156 -9.13 -20.24 17.56
N PHE A 157 -9.22 -19.75 16.33
CA PHE A 157 -8.10 -19.13 15.64
C PHE A 157 -7.73 -17.77 16.26
N HIS A 158 -8.74 -16.95 16.55
CA HIS A 158 -8.52 -15.60 17.12
C HIS A 158 -7.76 -15.64 18.44
N ALA A 159 -7.94 -16.71 19.25
CA ALA A 159 -7.23 -16.88 20.52
C ALA A 159 -5.70 -17.00 20.37
N HIS A 160 -5.22 -17.36 19.18
CA HIS A 160 -3.81 -17.52 18.84
C HIS A 160 -3.19 -16.31 18.12
N ILE A 161 -3.95 -15.21 17.98
CA ILE A 161 -3.51 -14.01 17.28
C ILE A 161 -3.24 -12.88 18.27
N ASN A 162 -2.01 -12.37 18.23
CA ASN A 162 -1.61 -11.18 18.99
C ASN A 162 -1.59 -9.96 18.05
N ASN A 163 -2.54 -9.05 18.21
CA ASN A 163 -2.60 -7.83 17.43
C ASN A 163 -1.68 -6.76 18.01
N VAL A 164 -0.76 -6.24 17.19
CA VAL A 164 0.16 -5.17 17.51
C VAL A 164 -0.07 -3.93 16.65
N ILE A 165 0.58 -2.83 16.99
CA ILE A 165 0.50 -1.56 16.26
C ILE A 165 1.50 -1.53 15.11
N ASP A 166 2.69 -2.13 15.28
CA ASP A 166 3.82 -2.04 14.35
C ASP A 166 4.74 -3.28 14.42
N LEU A 167 5.64 -3.37 13.44
CA LEU A 167 6.63 -4.46 13.34
C LEU A 167 7.61 -4.48 14.54
N GLU A 168 7.97 -3.32 15.07
CA GLU A 168 8.84 -3.22 16.24
C GLU A 168 8.29 -3.99 17.44
N GLN A 169 6.98 -3.90 17.67
CA GLN A 169 6.32 -4.67 18.74
C GLN A 169 6.33 -6.17 18.44
N ASN A 170 6.06 -6.59 17.21
CA ASN A 170 6.14 -8.00 16.82
C ASN A 170 7.53 -8.58 17.08
N VAL A 171 8.56 -7.88 16.64
CA VAL A 171 9.96 -8.28 16.84
C VAL A 171 10.29 -8.36 18.34
N ALA A 172 9.90 -7.35 19.12
CA ALA A 172 10.16 -7.34 20.56
C ALA A 172 9.46 -8.51 21.29
N LEU A 173 8.21 -8.81 20.94
CA LEU A 173 7.44 -9.92 21.51
C LEU A 173 8.06 -11.27 21.16
N LEU A 174 8.47 -11.48 19.89
CA LEU A 174 9.13 -12.70 19.45
C LEU A 174 10.46 -12.91 20.19
N LEU A 175 11.31 -11.88 20.28
CA LEU A 175 12.60 -11.98 20.96
C LEU A 175 12.47 -12.25 22.48
N LYS A 176 11.38 -11.77 23.10
CA LYS A 176 11.04 -12.06 24.51
C LYS A 176 10.36 -13.42 24.71
N GLY A 177 9.95 -14.11 23.63
CA GLY A 177 9.24 -15.39 23.70
C GLY A 177 7.76 -15.26 24.10
N HIS A 178 7.14 -14.11 23.88
CA HIS A 178 5.71 -13.92 24.11
C HIS A 178 4.84 -14.34 22.91
N ILE A 179 5.45 -14.45 21.73
CA ILE A 179 4.86 -15.02 20.51
C ILE A 179 5.87 -15.99 19.89
N ASP A 180 5.39 -16.91 19.06
CA ASP A 180 6.20 -17.93 18.39
C ASP A 180 6.63 -17.51 16.98
N GLY A 181 5.90 -16.57 16.39
CA GLY A 181 6.19 -15.98 15.09
C GLY A 181 5.31 -14.77 14.82
N PHE A 182 5.53 -14.12 13.68
CA PHE A 182 4.68 -13.02 13.20
C PHE A 182 4.61 -13.01 11.68
N LEU A 183 3.54 -12.42 11.15
CA LEU A 183 3.30 -12.30 9.72
C LEU A 183 3.84 -10.97 9.21
N VAL A 184 4.70 -11.02 8.18
CA VAL A 184 5.26 -9.82 7.56
C VAL A 184 5.75 -10.10 6.13
N ASP A 185 5.84 -9.05 5.31
CA ASP A 185 6.48 -9.08 4.01
C ASP A 185 8.01 -9.31 4.14
N PRO A 186 8.61 -10.21 3.33
CA PRO A 186 10.04 -10.52 3.43
C PRO A 186 10.96 -9.34 3.11
N ILE A 187 10.54 -8.41 2.24
CA ILE A 187 11.34 -7.22 1.90
C ILE A 187 11.35 -6.28 3.09
N THR A 188 10.20 -6.08 3.73
CA THR A 188 10.07 -5.32 4.99
C THR A 188 10.95 -5.94 6.08
N MET A 189 10.86 -7.26 6.29
CA MET A 189 11.64 -7.92 7.33
C MET A 189 13.14 -7.86 7.07
N LYS A 190 13.57 -8.04 5.82
CA LYS A 190 14.99 -7.90 5.44
C LYS A 190 15.50 -6.49 5.75
N ALA A 191 14.78 -5.47 5.27
CA ALA A 191 15.15 -4.08 5.44
C ALA A 191 15.16 -3.67 6.94
N PHE A 192 14.19 -4.15 7.72
CA PHE A 192 14.15 -3.98 9.17
C PHE A 192 15.36 -4.63 9.86
N SER A 193 15.65 -5.89 9.53
CA SER A 193 16.79 -6.62 10.09
C SER A 193 18.12 -5.93 9.79
N GLU A 194 18.31 -5.41 8.57
CA GLU A 194 19.51 -4.64 8.20
C GLU A 194 19.63 -3.35 9.01
N LYS A 195 18.53 -2.60 9.15
CA LYS A 195 18.50 -1.33 9.91
C LYS A 195 18.88 -1.50 11.38
N TYR A 196 18.42 -2.60 12.00
CA TYR A 196 18.62 -2.85 13.44
C TYR A 196 19.69 -3.90 13.75
N SER A 197 20.46 -4.38 12.74
CA SER A 197 21.49 -5.40 12.88
C SER A 197 20.98 -6.73 13.47
N LEU A 198 19.82 -7.18 12.97
CA LEU A 198 19.10 -8.36 13.44
C LEU A 198 19.08 -9.51 12.41
N GLN A 199 19.95 -9.50 11.38
CA GLN A 199 19.90 -10.40 10.23
C GLN A 199 19.89 -11.89 10.60
N ASP A 200 20.54 -12.24 11.73
CA ASP A 200 20.68 -13.62 12.20
C ASP A 200 19.66 -14.02 13.28
N GLN A 201 18.66 -13.21 13.58
CA GLN A 201 17.70 -13.47 14.63
C GLN A 201 16.45 -14.21 14.17
N PHE A 202 16.17 -14.20 12.86
CA PHE A 202 14.91 -14.67 12.30
C PHE A 202 15.14 -15.61 11.12
N GLU A 203 14.16 -16.47 10.87
CA GLU A 203 14.06 -17.30 9.67
C GLU A 203 12.62 -17.38 9.20
N VAL A 204 12.46 -17.68 7.91
CA VAL A 204 11.14 -17.86 7.29
C VAL A 204 10.66 -19.28 7.55
N HIS A 205 9.45 -19.42 8.10
CA HIS A 205 8.76 -20.70 8.16
C HIS A 205 8.28 -21.12 6.75
N PRO A 206 8.33 -22.41 6.38
CA PRO A 206 7.95 -22.89 5.05
C PRO A 206 6.45 -22.75 4.72
N LEU A 207 5.60 -22.48 5.71
CA LEU A 207 4.18 -22.23 5.50
C LEU A 207 3.99 -20.99 4.63
N GLU A 208 3.40 -21.16 3.46
CA GLU A 208 2.96 -20.04 2.61
C GLU A 208 1.70 -19.41 3.19
N ILE A 209 1.74 -18.11 3.47
CA ILE A 209 0.62 -17.40 4.08
C ILE A 209 -0.23 -16.73 3.00
N TYR A 210 0.39 -15.84 2.21
CA TYR A 210 -0.35 -15.01 1.27
C TYR A 210 0.60 -14.41 0.21
N GLN A 211 0.09 -14.29 -1.01
CA GLN A 211 0.73 -13.54 -2.09
C GLN A 211 -0.35 -12.96 -3.00
N ASP A 212 -0.32 -11.65 -3.24
CA ASP A 212 -1.25 -10.99 -4.15
C ASP A 212 -0.70 -9.64 -4.65
N ASN A 213 -1.48 -9.02 -5.52
CA ASN A 213 -1.20 -7.77 -6.16
C ASN A 213 -1.47 -6.57 -5.25
N ILE A 214 -0.64 -5.55 -5.37
CA ILE A 214 -0.80 -4.27 -4.67
C ILE A 214 -1.23 -3.19 -5.66
N HIS A 215 -2.18 -2.37 -5.20
CA HIS A 215 -2.92 -1.39 -5.96
C HIS A 215 -2.86 0.01 -5.34
N ILE A 216 -3.20 1.01 -6.13
CA ILE A 216 -3.64 2.31 -5.60
C ILE A 216 -5.15 2.19 -5.34
N MET A 217 -5.56 2.50 -4.13
CA MET A 217 -6.97 2.56 -3.72
C MET A 217 -7.46 4.01 -3.80
N LEU A 218 -8.63 4.24 -4.41
CA LEU A 218 -9.22 5.56 -4.59
C LEU A 218 -10.61 5.61 -3.96
N SER A 219 -10.89 6.61 -3.14
CA SER A 219 -12.20 6.81 -2.54
C SER A 219 -13.30 6.99 -3.59
N ARG A 220 -14.37 6.18 -3.55
CA ARG A 220 -15.56 6.37 -4.39
C ARG A 220 -16.34 7.65 -4.04
N LYS A 221 -16.13 8.21 -2.84
CA LYS A 221 -16.78 9.45 -2.39
C LYS A 221 -16.15 10.69 -3.01
N SER A 222 -14.85 10.66 -3.28
CA SER A 222 -14.11 11.85 -3.70
C SER A 222 -13.37 11.70 -5.03
N CYS A 223 -13.18 10.49 -5.55
CA CYS A 223 -12.56 10.26 -6.85
C CYS A 223 -13.58 9.77 -7.89
N SER A 224 -13.37 10.16 -9.14
CA SER A 224 -14.17 9.69 -10.28
C SER A 224 -13.55 8.47 -10.93
N ILE A 225 -14.35 7.73 -11.70
CA ILE A 225 -13.87 6.65 -12.56
C ILE A 225 -12.89 7.14 -13.64
N GLU A 226 -13.01 8.40 -14.07
CA GLU A 226 -12.08 9.02 -15.00
C GLU A 226 -10.68 9.17 -14.36
N THR A 227 -10.62 9.57 -13.08
CA THR A 227 -9.36 9.62 -12.33
C THR A 227 -8.71 8.23 -12.26
N LEU A 228 -9.49 7.18 -12.00
CA LEU A 228 -9.01 5.81 -12.03
C LEU A 228 -8.46 5.42 -13.41
N ASN A 229 -9.18 5.76 -14.48
CA ASN A 229 -8.75 5.45 -15.85
C ASN A 229 -7.44 6.16 -16.21
N ARG A 230 -7.24 7.41 -15.78
CA ARG A 230 -5.97 8.13 -15.96
C ARG A 230 -4.81 7.41 -15.25
N ILE A 231 -5.02 6.97 -14.01
CA ILE A 231 -4.04 6.19 -13.24
C ILE A 231 -3.73 4.86 -13.94
N ASN A 232 -4.75 4.13 -14.38
CA ASN A 232 -4.59 2.85 -15.08
C ASN A 232 -3.81 3.00 -16.39
N ASN A 233 -4.11 4.02 -17.19
CA ASN A 233 -3.37 4.32 -18.41
C ASN A 233 -1.90 4.66 -18.12
N ALA A 234 -1.63 5.39 -17.05
CA ALA A 234 -0.27 5.69 -16.60
C ALA A 234 0.48 4.40 -16.18
N ILE A 235 -0.17 3.52 -15.42
CA ILE A 235 0.40 2.22 -15.03
C ILE A 235 0.77 1.39 -16.27
N VAL A 236 -0.15 1.27 -17.24
CA VAL A 236 0.10 0.53 -18.49
C VAL A 236 1.29 1.12 -19.25
N LYS A 237 1.35 2.45 -19.38
CA LYS A 237 2.45 3.13 -20.08
C LYS A 237 3.79 2.93 -19.37
N LEU A 238 3.85 3.09 -18.04
CA LEU A 238 5.07 2.91 -17.25
C LEU A 238 5.55 1.46 -17.22
N LYS A 239 4.64 0.48 -17.28
CA LYS A 239 5.00 -0.94 -17.45
C LYS A 239 5.58 -1.20 -18.85
N LYS A 240 4.91 -0.69 -19.90
CA LYS A 240 5.31 -0.91 -21.28
C LYS A 240 6.67 -0.30 -21.63
N ASN A 241 6.98 0.88 -21.11
CA ASN A 241 8.27 1.56 -21.38
C ASN A 241 9.40 1.13 -20.42
N GLY A 242 9.13 0.22 -19.48
CA GLY A 242 10.10 -0.32 -18.52
C GLY A 242 10.45 0.60 -17.34
N GLU A 243 9.86 1.78 -17.25
CA GLU A 243 10.14 2.73 -16.17
C GLU A 243 9.73 2.19 -14.81
N MET A 244 8.55 1.52 -14.72
CA MET A 244 8.11 0.89 -13.49
C MET A 244 9.08 -0.18 -13.00
N SER A 245 9.57 -1.04 -13.90
CA SER A 245 10.58 -2.05 -13.57
C SER A 245 11.90 -1.44 -13.10
N LYS A 246 12.33 -0.32 -13.70
CA LYS A 246 13.54 0.40 -13.25
C LYS A 246 13.37 0.94 -11.81
N ILE A 247 12.20 1.50 -11.49
CA ILE A 247 11.91 1.99 -10.14
C ILE A 247 11.95 0.81 -9.16
N ILE A 248 11.22 -0.27 -9.42
CA ILE A 248 11.15 -1.45 -8.54
C ILE A 248 12.53 -2.07 -8.34
N ASN A 249 13.28 -2.30 -9.43
CA ASN A 249 14.62 -2.90 -9.35
C ASN A 249 15.59 -2.07 -8.52
N ARG A 250 15.54 -0.75 -8.57
CA ARG A 250 16.37 0.12 -7.74
C ARG A 250 16.18 -0.17 -6.24
N TRP A 251 14.95 -0.42 -5.80
CA TRP A 251 14.63 -0.73 -4.41
C TRP A 251 14.92 -2.18 -4.00
N THR A 252 14.82 -3.12 -4.94
CA THR A 252 15.05 -4.55 -4.67
C THR A 252 16.52 -4.97 -4.82
N THR A 253 17.32 -4.24 -5.63
CA THR A 253 18.75 -4.56 -5.87
C THR A 253 19.72 -3.76 -5.01
N THR A 254 19.35 -2.56 -4.53
CA THR A 254 20.27 -1.66 -3.79
C THR A 254 20.50 -2.09 -2.34
N HIS A 255 19.83 -3.12 -1.85
CA HIS A 255 20.03 -3.72 -0.53
C HIS A 255 20.80 -5.04 -0.63
N LYS A 256 21.88 -5.07 -1.45
CA LYS A 256 22.88 -6.14 -1.44
C LYS A 256 24.09 -5.72 -0.63
#